data_e1b55d78b0e870fc66d612db007193ab
#
_entry.id   e1b55d78b0e870fc66d612db007193ab
#
_cell.length_a   1.000
_cell.length_b   1.000
_cell.length_c   1.000
_cell.angle_alpha   90.00
_cell.angle_beta   90.00
_cell.angle_gamma   90.00
#
_symmetry.space_group_name_H-M   'P 1'
#
loop_
_entity.id
_entity.type
_entity.pdbx_description
1 polymer ?
#
loop_
_entity_poly.entity_id
_entity_poly.type
_entity_poly.pdbx_seq_one_letter_code
_entity_poly.pdbx_strand_id
1 'polypeptide(L)'
;MFDSRYLFLTSAILCLLYFIGFSKQGKTYKIFSFYLFGVLLIDFISSKLWKWFGIYNIFTSHFYDLFQFVILSYFYATLLKTKQQLYIVYSLIIVLPIFLLSRYVFNPKMFFEYSLLETYLATIPIIIYGTMHLYNNLNEKKEFHYANIGILLYLFCSTFIFLLYELNNAFQIRSFNDFIINTNIVLQFIKFGFFFIQCKVIYFKKYELN
;
A
#
# COMPACT_ATOMS: atom_id res chain seq x y z
N MET A 1 -1.82 -10.32 -21.68
CA MET A 1 -2.37 -10.42 -20.34
C MET A 1 -1.22 -10.63 -19.37
N PHE A 2 -0.97 -9.68 -18.47
CA PHE A 2 0.09 -9.84 -17.48
C PHE A 2 -0.35 -10.87 -16.43
N ASP A 3 0.51 -11.85 -16.14
CA ASP A 3 0.19 -12.89 -15.17
C ASP A 3 0.47 -12.37 -13.74
N SER A 4 -0.50 -12.47 -12.86
CA SER A 4 -0.40 -12.10 -11.43
C SER A 4 0.75 -12.81 -10.69
N ARG A 5 1.22 -13.94 -11.23
CA ARG A 5 2.39 -14.67 -10.71
C ARG A 5 3.67 -13.84 -10.74
N TYR A 6 3.85 -13.00 -11.78
CA TYR A 6 5.03 -12.11 -11.86
C TYR A 6 4.99 -11.01 -10.80
N LEU A 7 3.80 -10.48 -10.46
CA LEU A 7 3.66 -9.52 -9.36
C LEU A 7 4.07 -10.15 -8.02
N PHE A 8 3.59 -11.35 -7.76
CA PHE A 8 3.94 -12.06 -6.53
C PHE A 8 5.45 -12.34 -6.43
N LEU A 9 6.07 -12.80 -7.53
CA LEU A 9 7.52 -13.02 -7.56
C LEU A 9 8.30 -11.72 -7.35
N THR A 10 7.89 -10.63 -7.98
CA THR A 10 8.54 -9.31 -7.82
C THR A 10 8.43 -8.80 -6.40
N SER A 11 7.25 -8.92 -5.78
CA SER A 11 7.05 -8.53 -4.37
C SER A 11 7.85 -9.40 -3.40
N ALA A 12 7.99 -10.72 -3.67
CA ALA A 12 8.80 -11.63 -2.87
C ALA A 12 10.30 -11.28 -2.95
N ILE A 13 10.81 -11.00 -4.16
CA ILE A 13 12.21 -10.55 -4.33
C ILE A 13 12.47 -9.24 -3.59
N LEU A 14 11.57 -8.25 -3.70
CA LEU A 14 11.67 -7.00 -2.96
C LEU A 14 11.68 -7.22 -1.45
N CYS A 15 10.77 -8.04 -0.96
CA CYS A 15 10.69 -8.40 0.45
C CYS A 15 12.02 -8.98 0.93
N LEU A 16 12.59 -9.96 0.22
CA LEU A 16 13.89 -10.55 0.55
C LEU A 16 15.01 -9.51 0.58
N LEU A 17 15.10 -8.63 -0.43
CA LEU A 17 16.12 -7.58 -0.48
C LEU A 17 16.04 -6.64 0.73
N TYR A 18 14.82 -6.23 1.12
CA TYR A 18 14.65 -5.38 2.30
C TYR A 18 14.93 -6.13 3.61
N PHE A 19 14.70 -7.44 3.68
CA PHE A 19 15.03 -8.24 4.87
C PHE A 19 16.53 -8.47 5.08
N ILE A 20 17.34 -8.52 4.02
CA ILE A 20 18.82 -8.62 4.12
C ILE A 20 19.38 -7.45 4.95
N GLY A 21 18.84 -6.24 4.79
CA GLY A 21 19.25 -5.04 5.54
C GLY A 21 18.57 -4.83 6.88
N PHE A 22 17.58 -5.64 7.25
CA PHE A 22 16.63 -5.37 8.34
C PHE A 22 17.29 -5.10 9.70
N SER A 23 18.31 -5.89 10.09
CA SER A 23 18.98 -5.75 11.40
C SER A 23 19.87 -4.52 11.50
N LYS A 24 20.38 -4.03 10.36
CA LYS A 24 21.42 -2.97 10.29
C LYS A 24 20.85 -1.57 10.04
N GLN A 25 19.55 -1.46 9.73
CA GLN A 25 18.92 -0.21 9.32
C GLN A 25 18.02 0.38 10.42
N GLY A 26 17.68 1.67 10.27
CA GLY A 26 16.85 2.41 11.22
C GLY A 26 15.39 1.97 11.28
N LYS A 27 14.63 2.61 12.19
CA LYS A 27 13.21 2.29 12.45
C LYS A 27 12.33 2.40 11.21
N THR A 28 12.50 3.45 10.41
CA THR A 28 11.73 3.69 9.17
C THR A 28 11.86 2.53 8.19
N TYR A 29 13.09 2.06 7.99
CA TYR A 29 13.39 0.92 7.12
C TYR A 29 12.71 -0.36 7.60
N LYS A 30 12.75 -0.63 8.90
CA LYS A 30 12.12 -1.81 9.51
C LYS A 30 10.61 -1.81 9.32
N ILE A 31 9.96 -0.66 9.50
CA ILE A 31 8.51 -0.52 9.29
C ILE A 31 8.18 -0.77 7.80
N PHE A 32 8.97 -0.19 6.88
CA PHE A 32 8.75 -0.39 5.45
C PHE A 32 8.98 -1.85 5.01
N SER A 33 10.00 -2.52 5.55
CA SER A 33 10.23 -3.96 5.31
C SER A 33 9.06 -4.80 5.83
N PHE A 34 8.53 -4.45 7.00
CA PHE A 34 7.36 -5.11 7.57
C PHE A 34 6.09 -4.88 6.73
N TYR A 35 5.93 -3.68 6.15
CA TYR A 35 4.87 -3.39 5.19
C TYR A 35 4.94 -4.34 3.98
N LEU A 36 6.12 -4.46 3.36
CA LEU A 36 6.31 -5.35 2.20
C LEU A 36 6.01 -6.82 2.53
N PHE A 37 6.47 -7.28 3.69
CA PHE A 37 6.20 -8.63 4.15
C PHE A 37 4.71 -8.88 4.40
N GLY A 38 4.03 -7.98 5.08
CA GLY A 38 2.61 -8.12 5.39
C GLY A 38 1.75 -8.10 4.12
N VAL A 39 2.04 -7.24 3.14
CA VAL A 39 1.37 -7.24 1.84
C VAL A 39 1.56 -8.59 1.13
N LEU A 40 2.80 -9.08 1.05
CA LEU A 40 3.11 -10.38 0.45
C LEU A 40 2.36 -11.53 1.15
N LEU A 41 2.27 -11.49 2.49
CA LEU A 41 1.57 -12.50 3.29
C LEU A 41 0.06 -12.47 3.01
N ILE A 42 -0.55 -11.30 2.97
CA ILE A 42 -1.99 -11.15 2.69
C ILE A 42 -2.30 -11.65 1.27
N ASP A 43 -1.48 -11.28 0.27
CA ASP A 43 -1.64 -11.74 -1.12
C ASP A 43 -1.50 -13.26 -1.22
N PHE A 44 -0.53 -13.84 -0.50
CA PHE A 44 -0.35 -15.29 -0.44
C PHE A 44 -1.57 -15.99 0.16
N ILE A 45 -2.03 -15.54 1.33
CA ILE A 45 -3.21 -16.11 2.01
C ILE A 45 -4.45 -16.00 1.11
N SER A 46 -4.70 -14.80 0.56
CA SER A 46 -5.84 -14.54 -0.34
C SER A 46 -5.86 -15.50 -1.53
N SER A 47 -4.69 -15.69 -2.17
CA SER A 47 -4.57 -16.59 -3.33
C SER A 47 -4.79 -18.06 -2.97
N LYS A 48 -4.42 -18.48 -1.75
CA LYS A 48 -4.57 -19.87 -1.29
C LYS A 48 -5.97 -20.17 -0.80
N LEU A 49 -6.64 -19.24 -0.15
CA LEU A 49 -8.03 -19.39 0.30
C LEU A 49 -8.94 -19.75 -0.87
N TRP A 50 -8.82 -19.08 -2.00
CA TRP A 50 -9.58 -19.40 -3.21
C TRP A 50 -9.22 -20.78 -3.77
N LYS A 51 -7.91 -21.06 -3.92
CA LYS A 51 -7.45 -22.30 -4.58
C LYS A 51 -7.70 -23.57 -3.76
N TRP A 52 -7.57 -23.51 -2.43
CA TRP A 52 -7.65 -24.69 -1.59
C TRP A 52 -9.03 -24.90 -0.98
N PHE A 53 -9.76 -23.83 -0.71
CA PHE A 53 -11.02 -23.90 0.03
C PHE A 53 -12.22 -23.43 -0.78
N GLY A 54 -12.02 -22.85 -1.98
CA GLY A 54 -13.10 -22.27 -2.78
C GLY A 54 -13.81 -21.09 -2.11
N ILE A 55 -13.17 -20.49 -1.09
CA ILE A 55 -13.74 -19.38 -0.33
C ILE A 55 -13.51 -18.08 -1.10
N TYR A 56 -14.56 -17.29 -1.32
CA TYR A 56 -14.45 -15.96 -1.87
C TYR A 56 -13.56 -15.10 -0.97
N ASN A 57 -12.50 -14.54 -1.56
CA ASN A 57 -11.47 -13.82 -0.84
C ASN A 57 -11.72 -12.31 -0.73
N ILE A 58 -12.92 -11.82 -1.00
CA ILE A 58 -13.27 -10.39 -0.93
C ILE A 58 -12.95 -9.81 0.47
N PHE A 59 -13.22 -10.56 1.53
CA PHE A 59 -12.96 -10.12 2.90
C PHE A 59 -11.45 -9.85 3.16
N THR A 60 -10.54 -10.44 2.39
CA THR A 60 -9.10 -10.18 2.54
C THR A 60 -8.72 -8.77 2.10
N SER A 61 -9.53 -8.10 1.25
CA SER A 61 -9.32 -6.70 0.87
C SER A 61 -9.45 -5.76 2.07
N HIS A 62 -10.38 -6.02 3.00
CA HIS A 62 -10.54 -5.24 4.21
C HIS A 62 -9.30 -5.30 5.12
N PHE A 63 -8.74 -6.52 5.27
CA PHE A 63 -7.48 -6.68 6.00
C PHE A 63 -6.31 -5.99 5.29
N TYR A 64 -6.26 -6.06 3.95
CA TYR A 64 -5.26 -5.38 3.16
C TYR A 64 -5.33 -3.86 3.35
N ASP A 65 -6.50 -3.26 3.18
CA ASP A 65 -6.71 -1.83 3.29
C ASP A 65 -6.37 -1.32 4.71
N LEU A 66 -6.86 -2.01 5.73
CA LEU A 66 -6.59 -1.66 7.13
C LEU A 66 -5.09 -1.82 7.48
N PHE A 67 -4.48 -2.94 7.10
CA PHE A 67 -3.06 -3.19 7.30
C PHE A 67 -2.20 -2.14 6.60
N GLN A 68 -2.47 -1.89 5.31
CA GLN A 68 -1.76 -0.88 4.51
C GLN A 68 -1.87 0.50 5.17
N PHE A 69 -3.08 0.90 5.56
CA PHE A 69 -3.29 2.18 6.23
C PHE A 69 -2.50 2.30 7.52
N VAL A 70 -2.60 1.33 8.42
CA VAL A 70 -1.95 1.38 9.73
C VAL A 70 -0.42 1.40 9.58
N ILE A 71 0.15 0.48 8.80
CA ILE A 71 1.61 0.37 8.70
C ILE A 71 2.22 1.54 7.93
N LEU A 72 1.59 2.00 6.83
CA LEU A 72 2.08 3.18 6.12
C LEU A 72 1.88 4.47 6.94
N SER A 73 0.85 4.58 7.77
CA SER A 73 0.72 5.70 8.70
C SER A 73 1.87 5.71 9.72
N TYR A 74 2.23 4.58 10.31
CA TYR A 74 3.42 4.49 11.16
C TYR A 74 4.71 4.79 10.40
N PHE A 75 4.84 4.34 9.15
CA PHE A 75 5.96 4.69 8.29
C PHE A 75 6.07 6.20 8.10
N TYR A 76 4.98 6.89 7.74
CA TYR A 76 4.97 8.34 7.59
C TYR A 76 5.17 9.08 8.91
N ALA A 77 4.69 8.55 10.03
CA ALA A 77 4.97 9.13 11.34
C ALA A 77 6.47 9.19 11.66
N THR A 78 7.30 8.31 11.08
CA THR A 78 8.77 8.38 11.24
C THR A 78 9.43 9.38 10.28
N LEU A 79 8.77 9.79 9.22
CA LEU A 79 9.30 10.68 8.18
C LEU A 79 8.85 12.13 8.36
N LEU A 80 7.65 12.36 8.93
CA LEU A 80 7.10 13.67 9.18
C LEU A 80 7.70 14.29 10.44
N LYS A 81 7.98 15.61 10.40
CA LYS A 81 8.72 16.29 11.47
C LYS A 81 7.89 17.24 12.29
N THR A 82 6.81 17.82 11.72
CA THR A 82 6.02 18.82 12.44
C THR A 82 5.02 18.19 13.39
N LYS A 83 4.87 18.78 14.58
CA LYS A 83 3.91 18.28 15.59
C LYS A 83 2.49 18.20 15.06
N GLN A 84 2.08 19.17 14.22
CA GLN A 84 0.74 19.19 13.63
C GLN A 84 0.52 18.00 12.67
N GLN A 85 1.49 17.72 11.79
CA GLN A 85 1.41 16.56 10.89
C GLN A 85 1.34 15.24 11.68
N LEU A 86 2.17 15.09 12.71
CA LEU A 86 2.16 13.90 13.57
C LEU A 86 0.84 13.75 14.33
N TYR A 87 0.25 14.85 14.80
CA TYR A 87 -1.07 14.81 15.46
C TYR A 87 -2.15 14.27 14.51
N ILE A 88 -2.18 14.73 13.24
CA ILE A 88 -3.11 14.23 12.23
C ILE A 88 -2.92 12.72 12.00
N VAL A 89 -1.66 12.29 11.83
CA VAL A 89 -1.37 10.86 11.60
C VAL A 89 -1.85 10.00 12.77
N TYR A 90 -1.46 10.35 14.01
CA TYR A 90 -1.83 9.55 15.19
C TYR A 90 -3.33 9.57 15.49
N SER A 91 -4.01 10.69 15.26
CA SER A 91 -5.46 10.77 15.43
C SER A 91 -6.16 9.83 14.43
N LEU A 92 -5.74 9.83 13.15
CA LEU A 92 -6.37 8.99 12.13
C LEU A 92 -6.02 7.50 12.29
N ILE A 93 -4.83 7.14 12.79
CA ILE A 93 -4.49 5.74 13.10
C ILE A 93 -5.46 5.14 14.12
N ILE A 94 -6.00 5.95 15.03
CA ILE A 94 -6.95 5.46 16.05
C ILE A 94 -8.39 5.53 15.53
N VAL A 95 -8.79 6.70 15.01
CA VAL A 95 -10.20 6.96 14.64
C VAL A 95 -10.66 6.11 13.47
N LEU A 96 -9.84 5.99 12.43
CA LEU A 96 -10.26 5.32 11.19
C LEU A 96 -10.45 3.80 11.36
N PRO A 97 -9.54 3.04 11.98
CA PRO A 97 -9.79 1.63 12.26
C PRO A 97 -11.02 1.38 13.14
N ILE A 98 -11.22 2.20 14.18
CA ILE A 98 -12.41 2.07 15.04
C ILE A 98 -13.67 2.31 14.21
N PHE A 99 -13.69 3.34 13.37
CA PHE A 99 -14.82 3.64 12.50
C PHE A 99 -15.11 2.48 11.53
N LEU A 100 -14.08 1.97 10.85
CA LEU A 100 -14.24 0.86 9.89
C LEU A 100 -14.72 -0.43 10.59
N LEU A 101 -14.13 -0.78 11.73
CA LEU A 101 -14.55 -1.96 12.48
C LEU A 101 -15.99 -1.83 13.02
N SER A 102 -16.39 -0.63 13.46
CA SER A 102 -17.77 -0.40 13.92
C SER A 102 -18.81 -0.69 12.83
N ARG A 103 -18.51 -0.40 11.54
CA ARG A 103 -19.41 -0.69 10.43
C ARG A 103 -19.72 -2.19 10.30
N TYR A 104 -18.74 -3.07 10.54
CA TYR A 104 -18.94 -4.51 10.51
C TYR A 104 -19.75 -5.02 11.69
N VAL A 105 -19.64 -4.38 12.86
CA VAL A 105 -20.47 -4.71 14.01
C VAL A 105 -21.94 -4.36 13.76
N PHE A 106 -22.21 -3.21 13.14
CA PHE A 106 -23.57 -2.79 12.82
C PHE A 106 -24.14 -3.51 11.58
N ASN A 107 -23.32 -3.87 10.61
CA ASN A 107 -23.75 -4.59 9.42
C ASN A 107 -22.73 -5.67 9.01
N PRO A 108 -22.80 -6.89 9.57
CA PRO A 108 -21.84 -7.96 9.30
C PRO A 108 -21.78 -8.40 7.83
N LYS A 109 -22.84 -8.17 7.03
CA LYS A 109 -22.85 -8.51 5.61
C LYS A 109 -21.81 -7.74 4.81
N MET A 110 -21.51 -6.48 5.23
CA MET A 110 -20.50 -5.65 4.58
C MET A 110 -19.10 -6.26 4.61
N PHE A 111 -18.83 -7.18 5.54
CA PHE A 111 -17.54 -7.87 5.60
C PHE A 111 -17.31 -8.83 4.42
N PHE A 112 -18.35 -9.24 3.75
CA PHE A 112 -18.29 -10.13 2.57
C PHE A 112 -18.52 -9.41 1.25
N GLU A 113 -18.64 -8.07 1.29
CA GLU A 113 -18.86 -7.23 0.12
C GLU A 113 -17.67 -6.28 -0.06
N TYR A 114 -17.31 -5.97 -1.30
CA TYR A 114 -16.28 -4.95 -1.56
C TYR A 114 -16.79 -3.55 -1.18
N SER A 115 -15.98 -2.76 -0.50
CA SER A 115 -16.33 -1.42 -0.06
C SER A 115 -15.37 -0.37 -0.60
N LEU A 116 -15.79 0.33 -1.67
CA LEU A 116 -15.04 1.44 -2.26
C LEU A 116 -14.78 2.56 -1.23
N LEU A 117 -15.75 2.84 -0.36
CA LEU A 117 -15.61 3.85 0.69
C LEU A 117 -14.49 3.50 1.65
N GLU A 118 -14.32 2.23 2.01
CA GLU A 118 -13.24 1.76 2.88
C GLU A 118 -11.88 1.95 2.24
N THR A 119 -11.74 1.52 0.98
CA THR A 119 -10.51 1.71 0.20
C THR A 119 -10.13 3.20 0.13
N TYR A 120 -11.09 4.10 -0.09
CA TYR A 120 -10.80 5.54 -0.11
C TYR A 120 -10.43 6.10 1.27
N LEU A 121 -11.14 5.72 2.32
CA LEU A 121 -10.83 6.15 3.68
C LEU A 121 -9.44 5.68 4.13
N ALA A 122 -9.01 4.49 3.70
CA ALA A 122 -7.67 3.99 3.97
C ALA A 122 -6.58 4.67 3.10
N THR A 123 -6.90 5.02 1.85
CA THR A 123 -5.92 5.49 0.86
C THR A 123 -5.69 7.00 0.90
N ILE A 124 -6.75 7.82 1.01
CA ILE A 124 -6.64 9.28 0.98
C ILE A 124 -5.71 9.84 2.07
N PRO A 125 -5.78 9.40 3.34
CA PRO A 125 -4.84 9.86 4.36
C PRO A 125 -3.38 9.57 4.00
N ILE A 126 -3.09 8.40 3.43
CA ILE A 126 -1.73 8.03 3.02
C ILE A 126 -1.23 8.95 1.90
N ILE A 127 -2.09 9.30 0.94
CA ILE A 127 -1.77 10.28 -0.12
C ILE A 127 -1.43 11.64 0.51
N ILE A 128 -2.21 12.08 1.49
CA ILE A 128 -1.96 13.34 2.21
C ILE A 128 -0.61 13.29 2.93
N TYR A 129 -0.30 12.20 3.66
CA TYR A 129 0.97 12.04 4.37
C TYR A 129 2.17 12.02 3.41
N GLY A 130 2.04 11.29 2.30
CA GLY A 130 3.07 11.24 1.27
C GLY A 130 3.31 12.59 0.61
N THR A 131 2.26 13.37 0.36
CA THR A 131 2.36 14.74 -0.17
C THR A 131 3.02 15.68 0.85
N MET A 132 2.66 15.59 2.14
CA MET A 132 3.34 16.33 3.21
C MET A 132 4.83 15.97 3.26
N HIS A 133 5.17 14.69 3.11
CA HIS A 133 6.56 14.26 3.07
C HIS A 133 7.31 14.81 1.85
N LEU A 134 6.70 14.83 0.65
CA LEU A 134 7.30 15.48 -0.54
C LEU A 134 7.52 16.97 -0.30
N TYR A 135 6.52 17.67 0.21
CA TYR A 135 6.61 19.09 0.52
C TYR A 135 7.76 19.40 1.49
N ASN A 136 7.87 18.60 2.56
CA ASN A 136 8.96 18.74 3.53
C ASN A 136 10.35 18.44 2.92
N ASN A 137 10.40 17.77 1.76
CA ASN A 137 11.64 17.37 1.08
C ASN A 137 12.08 18.29 -0.06
N LEU A 138 11.34 19.35 -0.36
CA LEU A 138 11.66 20.26 -1.48
C LEU A 138 13.08 20.81 -1.43
N ASN A 139 13.65 21.03 -0.24
CA ASN A 139 14.95 21.63 -0.06
C ASN A 139 16.09 20.63 0.24
N GLU A 140 15.78 19.35 0.49
CA GLU A 140 16.77 18.34 0.86
C GLU A 140 16.34 16.94 0.40
N LYS A 141 17.29 16.12 -0.10
CA LYS A 141 17.04 14.70 -0.36
C LYS A 141 16.92 13.96 0.98
N LYS A 142 15.69 13.62 1.37
CA LYS A 142 15.41 12.92 2.62
C LYS A 142 15.21 11.42 2.39
N GLU A 143 15.15 10.69 3.51
CA GLU A 143 14.96 9.24 3.52
C GLU A 143 13.69 8.83 2.79
N PHE A 144 13.74 7.70 2.10
CA PHE A 144 12.60 7.07 1.41
C PHE A 144 11.90 7.92 0.33
N HIS A 145 12.62 8.85 -0.30
CA HIS A 145 12.06 9.72 -1.33
C HIS A 145 11.45 8.93 -2.51
N TYR A 146 12.19 7.96 -3.06
CA TYR A 146 11.71 7.16 -4.20
C TYR A 146 10.56 6.23 -3.80
N ALA A 147 10.63 5.60 -2.63
CA ALA A 147 9.53 4.78 -2.13
C ALA A 147 8.25 5.60 -1.97
N ASN A 148 8.36 6.83 -1.45
CA ASN A 148 7.23 7.74 -1.33
C ASN A 148 6.62 8.11 -2.69
N ILE A 149 7.44 8.42 -3.70
CA ILE A 149 6.94 8.68 -5.06
C ILE A 149 6.18 7.46 -5.60
N GLY A 150 6.74 6.25 -5.43
CA GLY A 150 6.09 5.01 -5.87
C GLY A 150 4.76 4.76 -5.18
N ILE A 151 4.67 5.00 -3.86
CA ILE A 151 3.43 4.91 -3.08
C ILE A 151 2.40 5.91 -3.59
N LEU A 152 2.78 7.19 -3.70
CA LEU A 152 1.87 8.26 -4.12
C LEU A 152 1.32 8.03 -5.52
N LEU A 153 2.18 7.74 -6.49
CA LEU A 153 1.78 7.51 -7.87
C LEU A 153 0.82 6.33 -7.95
N TYR A 154 1.15 5.21 -7.27
CA TYR A 154 0.28 4.03 -7.26
C TYR A 154 -1.06 4.35 -6.60
N LEU A 155 -1.09 4.91 -5.39
CA LEU A 155 -2.33 5.14 -4.67
C LEU A 155 -3.21 6.19 -5.36
N PHE A 156 -2.62 7.26 -5.87
CA PHE A 156 -3.36 8.28 -6.61
C PHE A 156 -4.01 7.71 -7.88
N CYS A 157 -3.25 7.00 -8.71
CA CYS A 157 -3.80 6.40 -9.93
C CYS A 157 -4.78 5.26 -9.63
N SER A 158 -4.53 4.44 -8.60
CA SER A 158 -5.41 3.33 -8.25
C SER A 158 -6.77 3.80 -7.71
N THR A 159 -6.85 4.96 -7.04
CA THR A 159 -8.15 5.53 -6.64
C THR A 159 -9.05 5.79 -7.84
N PHE A 160 -8.51 6.32 -8.94
CA PHE A 160 -9.26 6.51 -10.18
C PHE A 160 -9.65 5.18 -10.83
N ILE A 161 -8.75 4.18 -10.82
CA ILE A 161 -9.03 2.86 -11.35
C ILE A 161 -10.17 2.17 -10.59
N PHE A 162 -10.19 2.27 -9.27
CA PHE A 162 -11.29 1.72 -8.46
C PHE A 162 -12.61 2.43 -8.71
N LEU A 163 -12.59 3.76 -8.92
CA LEU A 163 -13.79 4.49 -9.32
C LEU A 163 -14.29 4.03 -10.70
N LEU A 164 -13.38 3.88 -11.66
CA LEU A 164 -13.74 3.35 -13.00
C LEU A 164 -14.29 1.93 -12.93
N TYR A 165 -13.76 1.09 -12.03
CA TYR A 165 -14.27 -0.26 -11.82
C TYR A 165 -15.72 -0.26 -11.32
N GLU A 166 -16.04 0.59 -10.34
CA GLU A 166 -17.41 0.72 -9.82
C GLU A 166 -18.37 1.28 -10.88
N LEU A 167 -17.98 2.31 -11.62
CA LEU A 167 -18.78 2.84 -12.72
C LEU A 167 -19.01 1.78 -13.80
N ASN A 168 -17.98 1.01 -14.15
CA ASN A 168 -18.08 -0.07 -15.11
C ASN A 168 -19.07 -1.17 -14.66
N ASN A 169 -19.05 -1.54 -13.38
CA ASN A 169 -20.01 -2.48 -12.82
C ASN A 169 -21.45 -1.92 -12.84
N ALA A 170 -21.63 -0.64 -12.51
CA ALA A 170 -22.92 0.03 -12.52
C ALA A 170 -23.54 0.09 -13.94
N PHE A 171 -22.71 0.31 -14.98
CA PHE A 171 -23.13 0.37 -16.37
C PHE A 171 -23.02 -0.95 -17.12
N GLN A 172 -22.56 -2.03 -16.49
CA GLN A 172 -22.42 -3.39 -17.04
C GLN A 172 -21.57 -3.47 -18.34
N ILE A 173 -20.53 -2.64 -18.46
CA ILE A 173 -19.64 -2.58 -19.64
C ILE A 173 -18.53 -3.63 -19.51
N ARG A 174 -18.79 -4.89 -19.83
CA ARG A 174 -17.85 -6.02 -19.65
C ARG A 174 -16.48 -5.84 -20.33
N SER A 175 -16.41 -5.15 -21.46
CA SER A 175 -15.16 -5.00 -22.25
C SER A 175 -14.09 -4.14 -21.55
N PHE A 176 -14.43 -3.39 -20.49
CA PHE A 176 -13.51 -2.49 -19.80
C PHE A 176 -12.77 -3.13 -18.62
N ASN A 177 -13.24 -4.29 -18.15
CA ASN A 177 -12.65 -4.97 -17.00
C ASN A 177 -11.18 -5.36 -17.20
N ASP A 178 -10.85 -5.92 -18.37
CA ASP A 178 -9.47 -6.31 -18.70
C ASP A 178 -8.51 -5.13 -18.73
N PHE A 179 -8.97 -3.98 -19.24
CA PHE A 179 -8.20 -2.74 -19.25
C PHE A 179 -7.91 -2.27 -17.82
N ILE A 180 -8.92 -2.24 -16.95
CA ILE A 180 -8.82 -1.83 -15.55
C ILE A 180 -7.81 -2.73 -14.80
N ILE A 181 -7.95 -4.04 -14.94
CA ILE A 181 -7.07 -5.01 -14.27
C ILE A 181 -5.63 -4.86 -14.78
N ASN A 182 -5.41 -4.81 -16.09
CA ASN A 182 -4.06 -4.68 -16.65
C ASN A 182 -3.40 -3.35 -16.26
N THR A 183 -4.15 -2.25 -16.23
CA THR A 183 -3.64 -0.94 -15.81
C THR A 183 -3.21 -0.97 -14.35
N ASN A 184 -3.99 -1.58 -13.45
CA ASN A 184 -3.61 -1.73 -12.05
C ASN A 184 -2.33 -2.57 -11.88
N ILE A 185 -2.19 -3.64 -12.66
CA ILE A 185 -0.98 -4.48 -12.67
C ILE A 185 0.25 -3.66 -13.08
N VAL A 186 0.15 -2.86 -14.16
CA VAL A 186 1.24 -1.98 -14.62
C VAL A 186 1.64 -0.98 -13.54
N LEU A 187 0.65 -0.34 -12.88
CA LEU A 187 0.92 0.59 -11.79
C LEU A 187 1.64 -0.07 -10.60
N GLN A 188 1.30 -1.31 -10.28
CA GLN A 188 2.01 -2.07 -9.25
C GLN A 188 3.47 -2.34 -9.63
N PHE A 189 3.76 -2.69 -10.89
CA PHE A 189 5.13 -2.83 -11.36
C PHE A 189 5.92 -1.52 -11.30
N ILE A 190 5.30 -0.40 -11.66
CA ILE A 190 5.91 0.93 -11.53
C ILE A 190 6.25 1.22 -10.06
N LYS A 191 5.33 0.99 -9.14
CA LYS A 191 5.55 1.11 -7.69
C LYS A 191 6.73 0.28 -7.23
N PHE A 192 6.80 -0.98 -7.63
CA PHE A 192 7.92 -1.87 -7.30
C PHE A 192 9.25 -1.39 -7.90
N GLY A 193 9.24 -0.83 -9.11
CA GLY A 193 10.41 -0.19 -9.70
C GLY A 193 10.98 0.93 -8.81
N PHE A 194 10.13 1.79 -8.28
CA PHE A 194 10.55 2.82 -7.32
C PHE A 194 11.08 2.22 -6.01
N PHE A 195 10.52 1.12 -5.54
CA PHE A 195 11.02 0.43 -4.34
C PHE A 195 12.39 -0.21 -4.57
N PHE A 196 12.65 -0.76 -5.77
CA PHE A 196 13.99 -1.21 -6.15
C PHE A 196 15.00 -0.08 -6.20
N ILE A 197 14.64 1.07 -6.78
CA ILE A 197 15.51 2.27 -6.79
C ILE A 197 15.80 2.72 -5.35
N GLN A 198 14.80 2.77 -4.49
CA GLN A 198 14.97 3.11 -3.09
C GLN A 198 15.92 2.16 -2.37
N CYS A 199 15.75 0.86 -2.58
CA CYS A 199 16.61 -0.19 -2.03
C CYS A 199 18.06 0.02 -2.49
N LYS A 200 18.27 0.21 -3.79
CA LYS A 200 19.60 0.53 -4.36
C LYS A 200 20.23 1.75 -3.68
N VAL A 201 19.51 2.86 -3.57
CA VAL A 201 20.01 4.09 -2.95
C VAL A 201 20.44 3.86 -1.50
N ILE A 202 19.66 3.11 -0.71
CA ILE A 202 20.00 2.80 0.69
C ILE A 202 21.27 1.97 0.78
N TYR A 203 21.44 0.97 -0.08
CA TYR A 203 22.62 0.12 -0.06
C TYR A 203 23.86 0.83 -0.57
N PHE A 204 23.78 1.60 -1.66
CA PHE A 204 24.95 2.32 -2.21
C PHE A 204 25.42 3.48 -1.34
N LYS A 205 24.51 4.24 -0.72
CA LYS A 205 24.87 5.32 0.21
C LYS A 205 25.72 4.84 1.39
N LYS A 206 25.64 3.57 1.72
CA LYS A 206 26.44 2.94 2.78
C LYS A 206 27.89 2.66 2.36
N TYR A 207 28.14 2.46 1.05
CA TYR A 207 29.49 2.23 0.53
C TYR A 207 30.31 3.50 0.37
N GLU A 208 29.66 4.68 0.29
CA GLU A 208 30.37 5.99 0.21
C GLU A 208 30.78 6.54 1.58
N LEU A 209 30.30 5.94 2.67
CA LEU A 209 30.56 6.38 4.06
C LEU A 209 31.52 5.44 4.82
N ASN A 210 32.04 4.40 4.18
CA ASN A 210 33.09 3.51 4.67
C ASN A 210 34.34 3.60 3.78
#